data_bbbc411ae18dc4ebd4409e2064dcf5e0
#
_entry.id   bbbc411ae18dc4ebd4409e2064dcf5e0
#
_cell.length_a   1.000
_cell.length_b   1.000
_cell.length_c   1.000
_cell.angle_alpha   90.00
_cell.angle_beta   90.00
_cell.angle_gamma   90.00
#
_symmetry.space_group_name_H-M   'P 1'
#
loop_
_entity.id
_entity.type
_entity.pdbx_description
1 polymer ?
#
loop_
_entity_poly.entity_id
_entity_poly.type
_entity_poly.pdbx_seq_one_letter_code
_entity_poly.pdbx_strand_id
1 'polypeptide(L)'
;MVKSKEPRRNVYVGHRYVPKIFGEWDKQNQYEGLSIVTHQGNSYTSKKRVPVGIDILNEEYWVVTGNYNAQVEEYRKEVKDLSSYVDTELDKKSDITYVDSELSKKTDKTYVDTELDKKSDITYVDTELDKKSDITYVDDELTKKPDLINQTVNYYIPDDYDTLSQAISDICKKHSNGVSVNIVIRSGHRPKLRSYIQGAVLPNVKLQSEDDILKIGDNLEDSQNLITLKHVQGFQLDCLIDMEGQGNHGLYLQGVSNARINSGCGVINAGGDGLQVRHGSTALAQFTKFTGAGKNITGNEERAGISAWGGRVNAHGADVSGSAHHGVRAAYSGVLDFENGTADNCGYHGIRASNSGTVSCPGASAKNCNIHGIYALYTSYINADRTNVTGSGSVGYNAVGGSIIHANKGVADECNVGVRAGRGSTINFLEGSAFNCIERGIVAEHSSTVEARNSTIRGDQLRGVAAVENSTVNVQNSLIYGSRIRGVEVSGASTVNAAVSIIRNTAPDNHNAHGVRCEGLSRLNLNSSQVWNNGGKDIVVDSGGQVSARQTLTSGGVVSGGDNIKTPQIEDVNLSAFNEINRAGIIFN
;
A
#
# COMPACT_ATOMS: atom_id res chain seq x y z
N MET A 1 -36.84 -21.09 56.28
CA MET A 1 -36.27 -21.96 55.26
C MET A 1 -34.98 -21.36 54.76
N VAL A 2 -33.85 -21.86 55.22
CA VAL A 2 -32.53 -21.37 54.88
C VAL A 2 -32.06 -22.20 53.68
N LYS A 3 -31.84 -21.58 52.50
CA LYS A 3 -31.23 -22.25 51.36
C LYS A 3 -29.72 -22.29 51.58
N SER A 4 -29.17 -23.49 51.67
CA SER A 4 -27.75 -23.80 51.71
C SER A 4 -27.07 -23.37 50.39
N LYS A 5 -25.97 -22.61 50.49
CA LYS A 5 -25.06 -22.35 49.39
C LYS A 5 -24.19 -23.58 49.14
N GLU A 6 -24.27 -24.16 47.95
CA GLU A 6 -23.32 -25.17 47.51
C GLU A 6 -21.90 -24.57 47.37
N PRO A 7 -20.84 -25.31 47.69
CA PRO A 7 -19.48 -24.85 47.58
C PRO A 7 -19.07 -24.80 46.08
N ARG A 8 -18.49 -23.67 45.66
CA ARG A 8 -17.89 -23.51 44.33
C ARG A 8 -16.79 -24.56 44.12
N ARG A 9 -16.92 -25.44 43.15
CA ARG A 9 -15.85 -26.32 42.71
C ARG A 9 -14.67 -25.45 42.22
N ASN A 10 -13.52 -25.58 42.88
CA ASN A 10 -12.26 -25.06 42.36
C ASN A 10 -11.93 -25.78 41.04
N VAL A 11 -12.03 -25.08 39.94
CA VAL A 11 -11.53 -25.57 38.65
C VAL A 11 -10.00 -25.49 38.72
N TYR A 12 -9.34 -26.63 38.77
CA TYR A 12 -7.88 -26.73 38.67
C TYR A 12 -7.47 -26.28 37.26
N VAL A 13 -6.91 -25.08 37.13
CA VAL A 13 -6.28 -24.61 35.91
C VAL A 13 -4.89 -25.25 35.90
N GLY A 14 -4.70 -26.28 35.07
CA GLY A 14 -3.43 -26.99 34.96
C GLY A 14 -2.27 -26.04 34.65
N HIS A 15 -1.13 -26.28 35.26
CA HIS A 15 0.10 -25.54 35.00
C HIS A 15 0.47 -25.68 33.50
N ARG A 16 0.58 -24.57 32.80
CA ARG A 16 1.19 -24.57 31.46
C ARG A 16 2.69 -24.72 31.64
N TYR A 17 3.23 -25.85 31.21
CA TYR A 17 4.68 -26.03 31.08
C TYR A 17 5.14 -25.30 29.84
N VAL A 18 6.07 -24.35 30.00
CA VAL A 18 6.70 -23.65 28.89
C VAL A 18 8.02 -24.39 28.60
N PRO A 19 8.25 -24.86 27.36
CA PRO A 19 9.52 -25.47 26.98
C PRO A 19 10.70 -24.51 27.20
N LYS A 20 11.80 -24.99 27.76
CA LYS A 20 13.03 -24.23 27.93
C LYS A 20 14.05 -24.63 26.86
N ILE A 21 14.63 -23.67 26.17
CA ILE A 21 15.66 -23.89 25.14
C ILE A 21 17.04 -23.74 25.81
N PHE A 22 17.89 -24.77 25.68
CA PHE A 22 19.22 -24.85 26.31
C PHE A 22 20.39 -24.75 25.32
N GLY A 23 20.16 -24.76 24.03
CA GLY A 23 21.22 -24.80 23.01
C GLY A 23 21.79 -26.20 22.79
N GLU A 24 23.11 -26.33 22.57
CA GLU A 24 23.72 -27.65 22.30
C GLU A 24 23.65 -28.56 23.53
N TRP A 25 23.30 -29.83 23.28
CA TRP A 25 23.21 -30.84 24.33
C TRP A 25 24.59 -31.17 24.92
N ASP A 26 24.64 -31.25 26.23
CA ASP A 26 25.82 -31.66 26.98
C ASP A 26 25.47 -32.77 27.97
N LYS A 27 26.18 -33.89 27.90
CA LYS A 27 25.98 -35.09 28.75
C LYS A 27 26.25 -34.80 30.22
N GLN A 28 26.97 -33.77 30.56
CA GLN A 28 27.29 -33.38 31.92
C GLN A 28 26.21 -32.51 32.55
N ASN A 29 25.22 -32.07 31.81
CA ASN A 29 24.13 -31.28 32.30
C ASN A 29 22.90 -32.12 32.65
N GLN A 30 22.13 -31.62 33.62
CA GLN A 30 20.83 -32.14 33.95
C GLN A 30 19.76 -31.29 33.28
N TYR A 31 18.72 -31.91 32.73
CA TYR A 31 17.63 -31.20 32.04
C TYR A 31 16.29 -31.50 32.70
N GLU A 32 15.41 -30.52 32.81
CA GLU A 32 14.03 -30.68 33.24
C GLU A 32 13.16 -31.24 32.11
N GLY A 33 11.97 -31.73 32.41
CA GLY A 33 11.00 -32.12 31.39
C GLY A 33 10.62 -30.92 30.50
N LEU A 34 10.45 -31.16 29.22
CA LEU A 34 10.24 -30.17 28.14
C LEU A 34 11.43 -29.23 27.87
N SER A 35 12.66 -29.66 28.20
CA SER A 35 13.87 -28.99 27.76
C SER A 35 14.15 -29.30 26.29
N ILE A 36 14.41 -28.27 25.47
CA ILE A 36 14.77 -28.40 24.05
C ILE A 36 16.27 -28.16 23.93
N VAL A 37 16.96 -29.13 23.32
CA VAL A 37 18.41 -29.06 23.05
C VAL A 37 18.68 -29.39 21.59
N THR A 38 19.83 -28.95 21.09
CA THR A 38 20.31 -29.33 19.76
C THR A 38 21.48 -30.33 19.91
N HIS A 39 21.60 -31.26 18.99
CA HIS A 39 22.73 -32.16 18.89
C HIS A 39 22.92 -32.64 17.46
N GLN A 40 24.11 -32.43 16.91
CA GLN A 40 24.47 -32.80 15.54
C GLN A 40 23.43 -32.33 14.48
N GLY A 41 22.91 -31.11 14.64
CA GLY A 41 21.97 -30.49 13.72
C GLY A 41 20.49 -30.94 13.87
N ASN A 42 20.18 -31.78 14.85
CA ASN A 42 18.81 -32.16 15.17
C ASN A 42 18.37 -31.52 16.47
N SER A 43 17.08 -31.32 16.64
CA SER A 43 16.48 -30.84 17.88
C SER A 43 15.83 -32.00 18.65
N TYR A 44 16.06 -32.02 19.94
CA TYR A 44 15.52 -33.02 20.85
C TYR A 44 14.76 -32.33 21.99
N THR A 45 13.64 -32.90 22.39
CA THR A 45 12.91 -32.46 23.56
C THR A 45 12.89 -33.54 24.62
N SER A 46 13.18 -33.16 25.88
CA SER A 46 13.11 -34.09 26.98
C SER A 46 11.66 -34.45 27.37
N LYS A 47 11.36 -35.73 27.49
CA LYS A 47 10.03 -36.26 27.87
C LYS A 47 9.79 -36.12 29.36
N LYS A 48 10.83 -36.15 30.16
CA LYS A 48 10.86 -36.06 31.62
C LYS A 48 12.18 -35.45 32.09
N ARG A 49 12.38 -35.28 33.38
CA ARG A 49 13.67 -34.83 33.93
C ARG A 49 14.77 -35.82 33.55
N VAL A 50 15.84 -35.32 32.96
CA VAL A 50 17.00 -36.08 32.46
C VAL A 50 18.16 -35.91 33.44
N PRO A 51 18.60 -36.99 34.15
CA PRO A 51 19.77 -36.95 34.99
C PRO A 51 21.06 -36.74 34.20
N VAL A 52 22.11 -36.29 34.87
CA VAL A 52 23.47 -36.20 34.31
C VAL A 52 23.92 -37.60 33.83
N GLY A 53 24.56 -37.64 32.68
CA GLY A 53 25.11 -38.88 32.12
C GLY A 53 24.21 -39.64 31.15
N ILE A 54 22.95 -39.26 31.01
CA ILE A 54 22.01 -39.87 30.06
C ILE A 54 22.32 -39.40 28.64
N ASP A 55 22.46 -40.34 27.73
CA ASP A 55 22.73 -40.06 26.34
C ASP A 55 21.52 -39.48 25.63
N ILE A 56 21.77 -38.59 24.64
CA ILE A 56 20.73 -37.94 23.87
C ILE A 56 19.88 -38.92 23.01
N LEU A 57 20.46 -40.03 22.64
CA LEU A 57 19.77 -41.09 21.90
C LEU A 57 18.91 -42.01 22.78
N ASN A 58 18.88 -41.79 24.10
CA ASN A 58 18.04 -42.58 24.99
C ASN A 58 16.56 -42.12 24.83
N GLU A 59 15.80 -42.93 24.10
CA GLU A 59 14.39 -42.65 23.75
C GLU A 59 13.44 -42.65 24.99
N GLU A 60 13.85 -43.16 26.11
CA GLU A 60 13.07 -43.07 27.34
C GLU A 60 13.02 -41.62 27.88
N TYR A 61 14.08 -40.85 27.64
CA TYR A 61 14.25 -39.48 28.13
C TYR A 61 14.09 -38.43 27.06
N TRP A 62 14.44 -38.74 25.79
CA TRP A 62 14.45 -37.79 24.72
C TRP A 62 13.54 -38.19 23.56
N VAL A 63 13.03 -37.21 22.83
CA VAL A 63 12.32 -37.38 21.57
C VAL A 63 12.89 -36.39 20.55
N VAL A 64 13.16 -36.84 19.34
CA VAL A 64 13.54 -35.95 18.24
C VAL A 64 12.33 -35.11 17.85
N THR A 65 12.47 -33.81 17.93
CA THR A 65 11.40 -32.86 17.60
C THR A 65 11.68 -32.04 16.35
N GLY A 66 12.92 -32.08 15.82
CA GLY A 66 13.29 -31.48 14.54
C GLY A 66 14.45 -32.27 13.93
N ASN A 67 14.26 -32.81 12.72
CA ASN A 67 15.28 -33.56 11.98
C ASN A 67 15.80 -32.70 10.81
N TYR A 68 16.64 -31.73 11.14
CA TYR A 68 17.19 -30.79 10.16
C TYR A 68 18.13 -31.46 9.15
N ASN A 69 18.91 -32.45 9.60
CA ASN A 69 19.83 -33.16 8.72
C ASN A 69 19.11 -34.01 7.66
N ALA A 70 17.99 -34.65 8.01
CA ALA A 70 17.20 -35.40 7.03
C ALA A 70 16.58 -34.48 5.98
N GLN A 71 16.10 -33.31 6.36
CA GLN A 71 15.57 -32.31 5.41
C GLN A 71 16.68 -31.77 4.49
N VAL A 72 17.87 -31.49 5.02
CA VAL A 72 18.99 -31.03 4.21
C VAL A 72 19.45 -32.11 3.19
N GLU A 73 19.49 -33.39 3.59
CA GLU A 73 19.85 -34.48 2.66
C GLU A 73 18.76 -34.72 1.62
N GLU A 74 17.49 -34.57 1.96
CA GLU A 74 16.38 -34.62 1.00
C GLU A 74 16.51 -33.50 -0.04
N TYR A 75 16.74 -32.26 0.35
CA TYR A 75 16.98 -31.14 -0.57
C TYR A 75 18.25 -31.33 -1.40
N ARG A 76 19.33 -31.86 -0.83
CA ARG A 76 20.55 -32.17 -1.61
C ARG A 76 20.29 -33.22 -2.70
N LYS A 77 19.47 -34.23 -2.38
CA LYS A 77 19.07 -35.25 -3.36
C LYS A 77 18.22 -34.64 -4.46
N GLU A 78 17.20 -33.84 -4.12
CA GLU A 78 16.37 -33.16 -5.10
C GLU A 78 17.18 -32.25 -6.03
N VAL A 79 18.13 -31.46 -5.48
CA VAL A 79 19.03 -30.61 -6.28
C VAL A 79 19.91 -31.43 -7.21
N LYS A 80 20.42 -32.58 -6.75
CA LYS A 80 21.25 -33.46 -7.58
C LYS A 80 20.45 -34.11 -8.70
N ASP A 81 19.22 -34.56 -8.40
CA ASP A 81 18.30 -35.15 -9.38
C ASP A 81 17.89 -34.11 -10.44
N LEU A 82 17.62 -32.87 -10.01
CA LEU A 82 17.33 -31.75 -10.92
C LEU A 82 18.53 -31.39 -11.80
N SER A 83 19.75 -31.37 -11.23
CA SER A 83 20.99 -31.15 -12.02
C SER A 83 21.16 -32.22 -13.09
N SER A 84 21.00 -33.51 -12.73
CA SER A 84 21.09 -34.61 -13.66
C SER A 84 20.03 -34.58 -14.76
N TYR A 85 18.82 -34.14 -14.42
CA TYR A 85 17.74 -33.91 -15.40
C TYR A 85 18.10 -32.78 -16.37
N VAL A 86 18.59 -31.64 -15.84
CA VAL A 86 19.02 -30.52 -16.68
C VAL A 86 20.16 -30.90 -17.61
N ASP A 87 21.17 -31.61 -17.12
CA ASP A 87 22.30 -32.07 -17.93
C ASP A 87 21.82 -33.02 -19.05
N THR A 88 20.91 -33.96 -18.73
CA THR A 88 20.32 -34.88 -19.71
C THR A 88 19.49 -34.15 -20.79
N GLU A 89 18.72 -33.12 -20.40
CA GLU A 89 17.96 -32.31 -21.36
C GLU A 89 18.84 -31.37 -22.18
N LEU A 90 19.95 -30.89 -21.60
CA LEU A 90 20.95 -30.08 -22.30
C LEU A 90 21.69 -30.94 -23.34
N ASP A 91 22.11 -32.17 -22.98
CA ASP A 91 22.76 -33.10 -23.89
C ASP A 91 21.85 -33.48 -25.06
N LYS A 92 20.56 -33.71 -24.82
CA LYS A 92 19.56 -33.93 -25.88
C LYS A 92 19.42 -32.75 -26.83
N LYS A 93 19.61 -31.50 -26.33
CA LYS A 93 19.49 -30.27 -27.14
C LYS A 93 20.80 -29.83 -27.77
N SER A 94 21.94 -30.24 -27.22
CA SER A 94 23.27 -29.89 -27.70
C SER A 94 23.92 -30.99 -28.56
N ASP A 95 23.17 -32.03 -28.93
CA ASP A 95 23.66 -32.99 -29.93
C ASP A 95 23.77 -32.27 -31.27
N ILE A 96 25.03 -31.91 -31.59
CA ILE A 96 25.40 -31.24 -32.85
C ILE A 96 24.92 -32.10 -34.02
N THR A 97 24.94 -33.42 -33.88
CA THR A 97 24.45 -34.38 -34.90
C THR A 97 22.95 -34.22 -35.17
N TYR A 98 22.13 -33.95 -34.12
CA TYR A 98 20.71 -33.68 -34.30
C TYR A 98 20.47 -32.34 -34.97
N VAL A 99 21.17 -31.28 -34.52
CA VAL A 99 21.08 -29.94 -35.12
C VAL A 99 21.57 -29.97 -36.57
N ASP A 100 22.71 -30.63 -36.87
CA ASP A 100 23.24 -30.78 -38.22
C ASP A 100 22.33 -31.63 -39.12
N SER A 101 21.69 -32.70 -38.56
CA SER A 101 20.70 -33.47 -39.28
C SER A 101 19.43 -32.68 -39.64
N GLU A 102 18.91 -31.89 -38.70
CA GLU A 102 17.76 -31.05 -38.96
C GLU A 102 18.10 -29.86 -39.87
N LEU A 103 19.30 -29.30 -39.74
CA LEU A 103 19.81 -28.26 -40.64
C LEU A 103 20.02 -28.79 -42.05
N SER A 104 20.62 -30.02 -42.19
CA SER A 104 20.83 -30.68 -43.48
C SER A 104 19.51 -30.99 -44.18
N LYS A 105 18.48 -31.43 -43.44
CA LYS A 105 17.13 -31.62 -44.00
C LYS A 105 16.50 -30.32 -44.50
N LYS A 106 16.84 -29.17 -43.87
CA LYS A 106 16.34 -27.86 -44.27
C LYS A 106 17.21 -27.13 -45.29
N THR A 107 18.50 -27.54 -45.39
CA THR A 107 19.46 -26.93 -46.33
C THR A 107 19.78 -27.85 -47.50
N ASP A 108 19.07 -28.96 -47.68
CA ASP A 108 19.13 -29.71 -48.93
C ASP A 108 18.66 -28.77 -50.04
N LYS A 109 19.63 -28.32 -50.83
CA LYS A 109 19.43 -27.44 -51.96
C LYS A 109 18.32 -27.96 -52.87
N THR A 110 18.26 -29.29 -53.05
CA THR A 110 17.25 -29.95 -53.88
C THR A 110 15.85 -29.78 -53.30
N TYR A 111 15.71 -29.86 -51.94
CA TYR A 111 14.42 -29.60 -51.28
C TYR A 111 14.04 -28.13 -51.39
N VAL A 112 14.98 -27.22 -51.12
CA VAL A 112 14.73 -25.77 -51.21
C VAL A 112 14.42 -25.38 -52.64
N ASP A 113 15.20 -25.87 -53.64
CA ASP A 113 14.97 -25.61 -55.06
C ASP A 113 13.60 -26.21 -55.49
N THR A 114 13.24 -27.44 -55.03
CA THR A 114 11.93 -28.05 -55.35
C THR A 114 10.75 -27.30 -54.71
N GLU A 115 10.89 -26.80 -53.51
CA GLU A 115 9.84 -25.99 -52.84
C GLU A 115 9.82 -24.54 -53.42
N LEU A 116 10.97 -24.05 -53.83
CA LEU A 116 11.05 -22.77 -54.53
C LEU A 116 10.45 -22.83 -55.94
N ASP A 117 10.74 -23.91 -56.69
CA ASP A 117 10.15 -24.20 -58.01
C ASP A 117 8.64 -24.37 -57.94
N LYS A 118 8.13 -25.05 -56.87
CA LYS A 118 6.70 -25.18 -56.61
C LYS A 118 6.03 -23.80 -56.30
N LYS A 119 6.80 -22.89 -55.69
CA LYS A 119 6.30 -21.53 -55.34
C LYS A 119 6.66 -20.47 -56.35
N SER A 120 7.67 -20.72 -57.18
CA SER A 120 8.14 -19.78 -58.19
C SER A 120 7.75 -20.13 -59.63
N ASP A 121 6.81 -21.05 -59.81
CA ASP A 121 6.13 -21.10 -61.07
C ASP A 121 5.39 -19.74 -61.23
N ILE A 122 6.04 -18.90 -62.02
CA ILE A 122 5.51 -17.55 -62.35
C ILE A 122 4.07 -17.68 -62.83
N THR A 123 3.75 -18.71 -63.58
CA THR A 123 2.40 -19.04 -64.03
C THR A 123 1.43 -19.33 -62.90
N TYR A 124 1.88 -19.97 -61.83
CA TYR A 124 1.06 -20.22 -60.63
C TYR A 124 0.90 -18.91 -59.82
N VAL A 125 1.98 -18.16 -59.60
CA VAL A 125 1.94 -16.88 -58.92
C VAL A 125 1.09 -15.88 -59.72
N ASP A 126 1.25 -15.79 -61.01
CA ASP A 126 0.43 -14.93 -61.88
C ASP A 126 -1.04 -15.40 -61.86
N THR A 127 -1.31 -16.69 -61.92
CA THR A 127 -2.69 -17.25 -61.87
C THR A 127 -3.34 -17.01 -60.50
N GLU A 128 -2.61 -17.12 -59.41
CA GLU A 128 -3.12 -16.82 -58.04
C GLU A 128 -3.18 -15.31 -57.79
N LEU A 129 -2.27 -14.51 -58.40
CA LEU A 129 -2.35 -13.07 -58.37
C LEU A 129 -3.53 -12.58 -59.21
N ASP A 130 -3.74 -13.14 -60.43
CA ASP A 130 -4.91 -12.85 -61.26
C ASP A 130 -6.24 -13.25 -60.62
N LYS A 131 -6.26 -14.35 -59.84
CA LYS A 131 -7.42 -14.74 -59.01
C LYS A 131 -7.65 -13.84 -57.82
N LYS A 132 -6.58 -13.23 -57.28
CA LYS A 132 -6.65 -12.37 -56.07
C LYS A 132 -6.60 -10.89 -56.36
N SER A 133 -6.12 -10.52 -57.53
CA SER A 133 -6.00 -9.15 -57.93
C SER A 133 -6.53 -8.93 -59.35
N ASP A 134 -7.82 -9.02 -59.48
CA ASP A 134 -8.41 -8.04 -60.35
C ASP A 134 -8.19 -6.69 -59.65
N ILE A 135 -7.10 -6.02 -60.01
CA ILE A 135 -6.74 -4.69 -59.46
C ILE A 135 -7.95 -3.77 -59.58
N THR A 136 -8.71 -3.87 -60.68
CA THR A 136 -9.95 -3.17 -60.90
C THR A 136 -11.01 -3.52 -59.86
N TYR A 137 -11.14 -4.76 -59.46
CA TYR A 137 -12.09 -5.16 -58.42
C TYR A 137 -11.65 -4.66 -57.03
N VAL A 138 -10.37 -4.77 -56.69
CA VAL A 138 -9.81 -4.24 -55.44
C VAL A 138 -9.88 -2.73 -55.41
N ASP A 139 -9.57 -2.03 -56.51
CA ASP A 139 -9.69 -0.59 -56.61
C ASP A 139 -11.16 -0.14 -56.63
N ASP A 140 -12.07 -0.85 -57.27
CA ASP A 140 -13.52 -0.62 -57.22
C ASP A 140 -14.09 -0.86 -55.84
N GLU A 141 -13.68 -1.92 -55.12
CA GLU A 141 -14.12 -2.16 -53.74
C GLU A 141 -13.45 -1.20 -52.73
N LEU A 142 -12.20 -0.78 -52.98
CA LEU A 142 -11.53 0.28 -52.21
C LEU A 142 -12.15 1.65 -52.48
N THR A 143 -12.56 1.94 -53.75
CA THR A 143 -13.27 3.19 -54.06
C THR A 143 -14.71 3.20 -53.56
N LYS A 144 -15.35 2.04 -53.45
CA LYS A 144 -16.67 1.85 -52.75
C LYS A 144 -16.56 1.93 -51.25
N LYS A 145 -15.33 1.75 -50.66
CA LYS A 145 -15.01 1.95 -49.25
C LYS A 145 -14.09 3.16 -49.14
N PRO A 146 -14.61 4.39 -49.24
CA PRO A 146 -13.78 5.57 -49.06
C PRO A 146 -13.08 5.49 -47.71
N ASP A 147 -11.81 5.78 -47.66
CA ASP A 147 -10.89 5.89 -46.51
C ASP A 147 -11.50 5.72 -45.10
N LEU A 148 -12.03 4.55 -44.80
CA LEU A 148 -12.61 4.23 -43.48
C LEU A 148 -11.54 4.17 -42.38
N ILE A 149 -10.25 4.16 -42.80
CA ILE A 149 -9.12 4.06 -41.86
C ILE A 149 -8.82 5.40 -41.17
N ASN A 150 -9.22 6.55 -41.80
CA ASN A 150 -8.94 7.88 -41.27
C ASN A 150 -10.17 8.76 -41.02
N GLN A 151 -11.40 8.26 -41.21
CA GLN A 151 -12.61 9.04 -40.94
C GLN A 151 -13.11 8.78 -39.51
N THR A 152 -13.34 9.85 -38.78
CA THR A 152 -14.08 9.79 -37.49
C THR A 152 -15.57 9.86 -37.84
N VAL A 153 -16.32 8.86 -37.38
CA VAL A 153 -17.78 8.82 -37.52
C VAL A 153 -18.40 9.35 -36.23
N ASN A 154 -19.32 10.29 -36.36
CA ASN A 154 -20.07 10.82 -35.21
C ASN A 154 -21.50 10.28 -35.23
N TYR A 155 -21.94 9.78 -34.08
CA TYR A 155 -23.33 9.43 -33.80
C TYR A 155 -23.85 10.28 -32.66
N TYR A 156 -25.05 10.75 -32.78
CA TYR A 156 -25.64 11.69 -31.83
C TYR A 156 -26.76 11.04 -31.02
N ILE A 157 -26.80 11.36 -29.74
CA ILE A 157 -27.91 11.04 -28.85
C ILE A 157 -28.58 12.38 -28.48
N PRO A 158 -29.87 12.57 -28.79
CA PRO A 158 -30.89 11.55 -29.18
C PRO A 158 -31.08 11.37 -30.69
N ASP A 159 -30.38 12.08 -31.59
CA ASP A 159 -30.72 12.15 -33.01
C ASP A 159 -30.64 10.79 -33.72
N ASP A 160 -29.55 10.03 -33.52
CA ASP A 160 -29.31 8.73 -34.16
C ASP A 160 -29.73 7.54 -33.27
N TYR A 161 -29.63 7.70 -31.96
CA TYR A 161 -29.92 6.67 -30.97
C TYR A 161 -30.55 7.26 -29.70
N ASP A 162 -31.53 6.54 -29.11
CA ASP A 162 -32.14 6.96 -27.85
C ASP A 162 -31.29 6.69 -26.63
N THR A 163 -30.38 5.70 -26.70
CA THR A 163 -29.58 5.24 -25.55
C THR A 163 -28.16 4.88 -25.94
N LEU A 164 -27.22 4.97 -24.97
CA LEU A 164 -25.83 4.53 -25.15
C LEU A 164 -25.72 3.05 -25.53
N SER A 165 -26.54 2.18 -24.92
CA SER A 165 -26.56 0.74 -25.23
C SER A 165 -26.92 0.44 -26.67
N GLN A 166 -27.90 1.15 -27.24
CA GLN A 166 -28.29 1.01 -28.65
C GLN A 166 -27.16 1.46 -29.56
N ALA A 167 -26.58 2.64 -29.31
CA ALA A 167 -25.45 3.16 -30.07
C ALA A 167 -24.28 2.15 -30.12
N ILE A 168 -23.81 1.67 -28.96
CA ILE A 168 -22.67 0.73 -28.90
C ILE A 168 -23.01 -0.61 -29.59
N SER A 169 -24.22 -1.15 -29.38
CA SER A 169 -24.61 -2.40 -30.03
C SER A 169 -24.60 -2.30 -31.55
N ASP A 170 -25.01 -1.18 -32.09
CA ASP A 170 -25.04 -0.94 -33.51
C ASP A 170 -23.65 -0.65 -34.10
N ILE A 171 -22.84 0.14 -33.39
CA ILE A 171 -21.44 0.44 -33.75
C ILE A 171 -20.62 -0.84 -33.88
N CYS A 172 -20.75 -1.78 -32.93
CA CYS A 172 -20.05 -3.07 -32.97
C CYS A 172 -20.43 -3.93 -34.20
N LYS A 173 -21.60 -3.72 -34.78
CA LYS A 173 -22.04 -4.43 -36.00
C LYS A 173 -21.59 -3.73 -37.28
N LYS A 174 -21.56 -2.39 -37.28
CA LYS A 174 -21.36 -1.57 -38.47
C LYS A 174 -19.90 -1.24 -38.76
N HIS A 175 -19.09 -1.16 -37.75
CA HIS A 175 -17.71 -0.67 -37.88
C HIS A 175 -16.67 -1.71 -37.51
N SER A 176 -15.58 -1.72 -38.26
CA SER A 176 -14.38 -2.47 -37.88
C SER A 176 -13.64 -1.75 -36.73
N ASN A 177 -12.80 -2.49 -36.00
CA ASN A 177 -12.07 -1.98 -34.84
C ASN A 177 -11.10 -0.83 -35.15
N GLY A 178 -10.80 -0.57 -36.43
CA GLY A 178 -9.91 0.51 -36.88
C GLY A 178 -10.60 1.87 -37.04
N VAL A 179 -11.92 1.92 -37.07
CA VAL A 179 -12.69 3.14 -37.28
C VAL A 179 -12.83 3.91 -35.98
N SER A 180 -12.51 5.22 -36.01
CA SER A 180 -12.77 6.11 -34.86
C SER A 180 -14.25 6.50 -34.84
N VAL A 181 -14.91 6.26 -33.71
CA VAL A 181 -16.33 6.55 -33.53
C VAL A 181 -16.53 7.42 -32.30
N ASN A 182 -17.16 8.58 -32.49
CA ASN A 182 -17.63 9.39 -31.37
C ASN A 182 -19.15 9.19 -31.19
N ILE A 183 -19.54 8.92 -29.94
CA ILE A 183 -20.94 9.00 -29.50
C ILE A 183 -21.09 10.34 -28.80
N VAL A 184 -21.80 11.26 -29.39
CA VAL A 184 -21.89 12.66 -28.93
C VAL A 184 -23.28 12.91 -28.34
N ILE A 185 -23.31 13.33 -27.08
CA ILE A 185 -24.54 13.74 -26.42
C ILE A 185 -24.83 15.21 -26.78
N ARG A 186 -26.00 15.49 -27.31
CA ARG A 186 -26.44 16.84 -27.67
C ARG A 186 -26.60 17.74 -26.44
N SER A 187 -26.28 19.01 -26.63
CA SER A 187 -26.41 20.02 -25.58
C SER A 187 -27.83 20.10 -25.04
N GLY A 188 -27.94 20.18 -23.71
CA GLY A 188 -29.21 20.24 -22.96
C GLY A 188 -30.00 18.93 -22.92
N HIS A 189 -29.52 17.86 -23.59
CA HIS A 189 -30.15 16.54 -23.50
C HIS A 189 -29.70 15.79 -22.23
N ARG A 190 -30.65 15.12 -21.56
CA ARG A 190 -30.40 14.23 -20.43
C ARG A 190 -30.51 12.78 -20.91
N PRO A 191 -29.39 12.14 -21.33
CA PRO A 191 -29.43 10.82 -21.97
C PRO A 191 -29.63 9.70 -20.96
N LYS A 192 -30.17 8.57 -21.42
CA LYS A 192 -30.15 7.29 -20.71
C LYS A 192 -28.79 6.62 -20.98
N LEU A 193 -27.88 6.75 -20.04
CA LEU A 193 -26.51 6.20 -20.13
C LEU A 193 -26.36 4.83 -19.49
N ARG A 194 -27.36 4.36 -18.71
CA ARG A 194 -27.30 3.04 -18.09
C ARG A 194 -27.05 1.97 -19.14
N SER A 195 -25.86 1.35 -19.05
CA SER A 195 -25.40 0.40 -20.06
C SER A 195 -24.66 -0.77 -19.42
N TYR A 196 -24.91 -1.97 -19.93
CA TYR A 196 -24.16 -3.17 -19.63
C TYR A 196 -23.55 -3.70 -20.92
N ILE A 197 -22.24 -3.54 -21.07
CA ILE A 197 -21.50 -3.88 -22.29
C ILE A 197 -20.58 -5.05 -21.96
N GLN A 198 -20.68 -6.15 -22.72
CA GLN A 198 -19.90 -7.35 -22.49
C GLN A 198 -19.27 -7.87 -23.78
N GLY A 199 -17.98 -8.27 -23.70
CA GLY A 199 -17.27 -8.94 -24.79
C GLY A 199 -16.98 -8.06 -26.02
N ALA A 200 -17.13 -6.74 -25.89
CA ALA A 200 -16.93 -5.80 -27.01
C ALA A 200 -15.48 -5.36 -27.16
N VAL A 201 -15.12 -4.99 -28.40
CA VAL A 201 -13.81 -4.39 -28.74
C VAL A 201 -14.05 -2.95 -29.20
N LEU A 202 -13.70 -1.99 -28.34
CA LEU A 202 -14.06 -0.57 -28.46
C LEU A 202 -12.84 0.38 -28.36
N PRO A 203 -11.65 0.07 -28.93
CA PRO A 203 -10.44 0.86 -28.68
C PRO A 203 -10.55 2.31 -29.18
N ASN A 204 -11.36 2.55 -30.19
CA ASN A 204 -11.55 3.85 -30.84
C ASN A 204 -12.98 4.41 -30.66
N VAL A 205 -13.76 3.86 -29.71
CA VAL A 205 -15.09 4.38 -29.39
C VAL A 205 -15.00 5.32 -28.21
N LYS A 206 -15.49 6.54 -28.40
CA LYS A 206 -15.43 7.64 -27.45
C LYS A 206 -16.83 8.17 -27.14
N LEU A 207 -17.16 8.29 -25.85
CA LEU A 207 -18.35 9.00 -25.39
C LEU A 207 -18.01 10.44 -25.08
N GLN A 208 -18.68 11.38 -25.74
CA GLN A 208 -18.49 12.83 -25.62
C GLN A 208 -19.82 13.54 -25.31
N SER A 209 -19.73 14.77 -24.84
CA SER A 209 -20.89 15.65 -24.64
C SER A 209 -20.60 17.04 -25.21
N GLU A 210 -21.64 17.69 -25.74
CA GLU A 210 -21.58 19.11 -26.09
C GLU A 210 -21.71 20.01 -24.86
N ASP A 211 -22.16 19.50 -23.71
CA ASP A 211 -22.21 20.21 -22.44
C ASP A 211 -20.93 19.98 -21.63
N ASP A 212 -20.49 20.99 -20.88
CA ASP A 212 -19.33 20.91 -19.96
C ASP A 212 -19.55 19.85 -18.86
N ILE A 213 -20.79 19.74 -18.36
CA ILE A 213 -21.21 18.74 -17.36
C ILE A 213 -22.49 18.09 -17.86
N LEU A 214 -22.39 16.81 -18.18
CA LEU A 214 -23.51 16.02 -18.65
C LEU A 214 -24.35 15.51 -17.48
N LYS A 215 -25.61 15.87 -17.41
CA LYS A 215 -26.56 15.33 -16.44
C LYS A 215 -27.30 14.14 -17.01
N ILE A 216 -27.41 13.07 -16.24
CA ILE A 216 -28.09 11.85 -16.69
C ILE A 216 -29.61 11.98 -16.69
N GLY A 217 -30.26 11.29 -17.63
CA GLY A 217 -31.73 11.13 -17.71
C GLY A 217 -32.22 9.81 -17.12
N ASP A 218 -31.29 8.99 -16.59
CA ASP A 218 -31.62 7.75 -15.90
C ASP A 218 -32.25 8.05 -14.53
N ASN A 219 -33.05 7.09 -14.05
CA ASN A 219 -33.47 7.03 -12.66
C ASN A 219 -32.89 5.73 -12.08
N LEU A 220 -31.68 5.83 -11.51
CA LEU A 220 -30.90 4.68 -11.08
C LEU A 220 -31.23 4.32 -9.63
N GLU A 221 -31.52 3.04 -9.39
CA GLU A 221 -31.57 2.46 -8.05
C GLU A 221 -30.14 2.31 -7.47
N ASP A 222 -30.01 2.24 -6.14
CA ASP A 222 -28.73 2.15 -5.42
C ASP A 222 -27.88 0.92 -5.81
N SER A 223 -28.47 -0.11 -6.37
CA SER A 223 -27.76 -1.30 -6.85
C SER A 223 -27.27 -1.21 -8.31
N GLN A 224 -27.66 -0.17 -9.05
CA GLN A 224 -27.47 -0.04 -10.49
C GLN A 224 -26.27 0.85 -10.82
N ASN A 225 -25.33 0.32 -11.61
CA ASN A 225 -24.24 1.09 -12.16
C ASN A 225 -24.69 1.90 -13.38
N LEU A 226 -24.06 3.04 -13.62
CA LEU A 226 -24.31 3.84 -14.80
C LEU A 226 -23.76 3.13 -16.06
N ILE A 227 -22.46 2.89 -16.13
CA ILE A 227 -21.82 2.16 -17.22
C ILE A 227 -21.05 0.97 -16.65
N THR A 228 -21.48 -0.24 -17.04
CA THR A 228 -20.77 -1.48 -16.72
C THR A 228 -20.08 -2.01 -17.97
N LEU A 229 -18.76 -2.13 -17.93
CA LEU A 229 -17.94 -2.77 -18.95
C LEU A 229 -17.41 -4.09 -18.41
N LYS A 230 -17.72 -5.20 -19.10
CA LYS A 230 -17.29 -6.53 -18.70
C LYS A 230 -16.61 -7.26 -19.86
N HIS A 231 -15.34 -7.67 -19.66
CA HIS A 231 -14.53 -8.29 -20.72
C HIS A 231 -14.49 -7.44 -22.01
N VAL A 232 -14.29 -6.14 -21.86
CA VAL A 232 -14.26 -5.17 -22.96
C VAL A 232 -12.82 -4.75 -23.22
N GLN A 233 -12.43 -4.63 -24.48
CA GLN A 233 -11.16 -4.06 -24.89
C GLN A 233 -11.34 -2.61 -25.35
N GLY A 234 -10.71 -1.68 -24.63
CA GLY A 234 -10.83 -0.25 -24.90
C GLY A 234 -12.14 0.36 -24.36
N PHE A 235 -12.41 1.54 -24.62
CA PHE A 235 -13.48 2.48 -24.33
C PHE A 235 -12.88 3.79 -23.85
N GLN A 236 -13.39 4.90 -24.37
CA GLN A 236 -12.92 6.22 -24.00
C GLN A 236 -14.09 7.06 -23.47
N LEU A 237 -13.88 7.68 -22.31
CA LEU A 237 -14.78 8.70 -21.75
C LEU A 237 -14.17 10.07 -21.95
N ASP A 238 -14.84 10.95 -22.68
CA ASP A 238 -14.42 12.31 -23.01
C ASP A 238 -15.50 13.34 -22.63
N CYS A 239 -16.12 13.15 -21.51
CA CYS A 239 -17.08 14.08 -20.90
C CYS A 239 -17.07 13.92 -19.38
N LEU A 240 -17.54 14.95 -18.67
CA LEU A 240 -17.78 14.93 -17.23
C LEU A 240 -19.26 14.66 -16.98
N ILE A 241 -19.56 13.56 -16.30
CA ILE A 241 -20.93 13.12 -16.04
C ILE A 241 -21.29 13.37 -14.58
N ASP A 242 -22.42 14.04 -14.33
CA ASP A 242 -22.99 14.20 -13.01
C ASP A 242 -24.13 13.19 -12.79
N MET A 243 -23.95 12.28 -11.85
CA MET A 243 -24.97 11.30 -11.46
C MET A 243 -26.00 11.84 -10.46
N GLU A 244 -25.86 13.08 -10.00
CA GLU A 244 -26.77 13.74 -9.07
C GLU A 244 -27.05 12.93 -7.79
N GLY A 245 -26.11 12.08 -7.37
CA GLY A 245 -26.22 11.21 -6.19
C GLY A 245 -26.94 9.89 -6.43
N GLN A 246 -27.31 9.57 -7.66
CA GLN A 246 -28.07 8.36 -7.99
C GLN A 246 -27.18 7.12 -8.17
N GLY A 247 -27.81 5.95 -8.13
CA GLY A 247 -27.23 4.66 -8.53
C GLY A 247 -26.12 4.17 -7.61
N ASN A 248 -25.36 3.20 -8.11
CA ASN A 248 -24.19 2.64 -7.48
C ASN A 248 -22.92 3.25 -8.10
N HIS A 249 -22.19 2.51 -8.91
CA HIS A 249 -20.95 2.99 -9.52
C HIS A 249 -21.20 3.80 -10.79
N GLY A 250 -20.38 4.83 -11.01
CA GLY A 250 -20.36 5.55 -12.27
C GLY A 250 -19.81 4.68 -13.39
N LEU A 251 -18.54 4.35 -13.36
CA LEU A 251 -17.90 3.41 -14.25
C LEU A 251 -17.50 2.15 -13.49
N TYR A 252 -18.03 0.99 -13.90
CA TYR A 252 -17.67 -0.31 -13.36
C TYR A 252 -16.95 -1.16 -14.41
N LEU A 253 -15.67 -1.47 -14.16
CA LEU A 253 -14.80 -2.19 -15.09
C LEU A 253 -14.44 -3.57 -14.52
N GLN A 254 -14.74 -4.64 -15.25
CA GLN A 254 -14.40 -6.01 -14.87
C GLN A 254 -13.80 -6.78 -16.06
N GLY A 255 -12.53 -7.20 -15.97
CA GLY A 255 -11.84 -7.84 -17.08
C GLY A 255 -11.67 -6.91 -18.30
N VAL A 256 -11.53 -5.61 -18.07
CA VAL A 256 -11.41 -4.59 -19.11
C VAL A 256 -9.95 -4.21 -19.32
N SER A 257 -9.51 -4.16 -20.57
CA SER A 257 -8.19 -3.67 -20.93
C SER A 257 -8.27 -2.28 -21.60
N ASN A 258 -7.36 -1.38 -21.22
CA ASN A 258 -7.18 -0.06 -21.86
C ASN A 258 -8.42 0.85 -21.85
N ALA A 259 -9.21 0.84 -20.76
CA ALA A 259 -10.20 1.91 -20.58
C ALA A 259 -9.47 3.26 -20.36
N ARG A 260 -9.91 4.30 -21.04
CA ARG A 260 -9.33 5.64 -20.94
C ARG A 260 -10.40 6.66 -20.55
N ILE A 261 -10.10 7.43 -19.54
CA ILE A 261 -10.88 8.62 -19.17
C ILE A 261 -9.99 9.83 -19.43
N ASN A 262 -10.44 10.74 -20.28
CA ASN A 262 -9.63 11.88 -20.69
C ASN A 262 -9.52 12.94 -19.59
N SER A 263 -8.52 13.81 -19.70
CA SER A 263 -8.27 14.90 -18.75
C SER A 263 -9.50 15.81 -18.58
N GLY A 264 -9.84 16.17 -17.36
CA GLY A 264 -11.01 16.96 -17.01
C GLY A 264 -12.35 16.19 -16.99
N CYS A 265 -12.35 14.97 -17.55
CA CYS A 265 -13.53 14.10 -17.64
C CYS A 265 -13.65 13.17 -16.43
N GLY A 266 -14.75 12.45 -16.33
CA GLY A 266 -15.01 11.51 -15.24
C GLY A 266 -16.47 11.38 -14.87
N VAL A 267 -16.72 10.92 -13.62
CA VAL A 267 -18.08 10.81 -13.09
C VAL A 267 -18.10 11.40 -11.68
N ILE A 268 -18.91 12.42 -11.48
CA ILE A 268 -19.09 13.09 -10.19
C ILE A 268 -20.42 12.73 -9.54
N ASN A 269 -20.49 12.88 -8.22
CA ASN A 269 -21.68 12.63 -7.42
C ASN A 269 -22.30 11.24 -7.65
N ALA A 270 -21.48 10.19 -7.86
CA ALA A 270 -21.98 8.83 -7.94
C ALA A 270 -22.54 8.37 -6.58
N GLY A 271 -23.60 7.55 -6.60
CA GLY A 271 -24.14 6.98 -5.37
C GLY A 271 -23.16 6.01 -4.69
N GLY A 272 -22.40 5.24 -5.46
CA GLY A 272 -21.29 4.38 -5.02
C GLY A 272 -19.91 4.94 -5.41
N ASP A 273 -19.05 4.09 -5.99
CA ASP A 273 -17.74 4.55 -6.50
C ASP A 273 -17.91 5.37 -7.79
N GLY A 274 -17.12 6.42 -7.95
CA GLY A 274 -17.05 7.14 -9.23
C GLY A 274 -16.48 6.24 -10.34
N LEU A 275 -15.33 5.61 -10.06
CA LEU A 275 -14.69 4.60 -10.92
C LEU A 275 -14.33 3.37 -10.08
N GLN A 276 -14.83 2.20 -10.46
CA GLN A 276 -14.43 0.94 -9.88
C GLN A 276 -13.77 0.01 -10.91
N VAL A 277 -12.52 -0.40 -10.65
CA VAL A 277 -11.69 -1.23 -11.54
C VAL A 277 -11.40 -2.57 -10.86
N ARG A 278 -11.90 -3.67 -11.42
CA ARG A 278 -11.86 -5.00 -10.79
C ARG A 278 -11.20 -6.06 -11.67
N HIS A 279 -10.73 -7.14 -11.02
CA HIS A 279 -10.34 -8.41 -11.63
C HIS A 279 -9.41 -8.25 -12.85
N GLY A 280 -8.22 -7.68 -12.62
CA GLY A 280 -7.20 -7.49 -13.66
C GLY A 280 -7.50 -6.41 -14.70
N SER A 281 -8.58 -5.66 -14.53
CA SER A 281 -8.87 -4.52 -15.40
C SER A 281 -7.83 -3.43 -15.30
N THR A 282 -7.67 -2.66 -16.38
CA THR A 282 -6.77 -1.49 -16.44
C THR A 282 -7.52 -0.24 -16.87
N ALA A 283 -7.25 0.87 -16.19
CA ALA A 283 -7.80 2.18 -16.53
C ALA A 283 -6.73 3.27 -16.49
N LEU A 284 -6.77 4.18 -17.48
CA LEU A 284 -6.03 5.42 -17.52
C LEU A 284 -6.99 6.57 -17.20
N ALA A 285 -6.79 7.23 -16.07
CA ALA A 285 -7.66 8.26 -15.52
C ALA A 285 -6.85 9.46 -15.01
N GLN A 286 -5.88 9.91 -15.82
CA GLN A 286 -4.99 11.02 -15.44
C GLN A 286 -5.71 12.36 -15.55
N PHE A 287 -5.53 13.23 -14.54
CA PHE A 287 -6.16 14.56 -14.45
C PHE A 287 -7.69 14.53 -14.56
N THR A 288 -8.31 13.48 -14.07
CA THR A 288 -9.76 13.25 -14.14
C THR A 288 -10.49 13.71 -12.88
N LYS A 289 -11.82 13.70 -12.91
CA LYS A 289 -12.67 14.11 -11.79
C LYS A 289 -13.64 13.01 -11.39
N PHE A 290 -13.51 12.54 -10.15
CA PHE A 290 -14.43 11.58 -9.53
C PHE A 290 -14.86 12.06 -8.14
N THR A 291 -15.26 13.34 -8.07
CA THR A 291 -15.58 14.04 -6.82
C THR A 291 -16.99 13.70 -6.32
N GLY A 292 -17.20 13.82 -5.01
CA GLY A 292 -18.51 13.66 -4.41
C GLY A 292 -19.11 12.26 -4.49
N ALA A 293 -18.32 11.22 -4.73
CA ALA A 293 -18.77 9.83 -4.80
C ALA A 293 -19.22 9.28 -3.42
N GLY A 294 -20.02 8.21 -3.41
CA GLY A 294 -20.46 7.54 -2.19
C GLY A 294 -21.67 8.17 -1.53
N LYS A 295 -22.54 8.86 -2.28
CA LYS A 295 -23.74 9.54 -1.72
C LYS A 295 -24.75 8.57 -1.10
N ASN A 296 -24.87 7.35 -1.63
CA ASN A 296 -25.85 6.34 -1.22
C ASN A 296 -25.20 5.22 -0.40
N ILE A 297 -24.42 5.57 0.64
CA ILE A 297 -23.82 4.56 1.53
C ILE A 297 -24.91 4.03 2.47
N THR A 298 -25.24 2.74 2.33
CA THR A 298 -26.10 2.02 3.26
C THR A 298 -25.24 0.97 3.99
N GLY A 299 -25.14 1.10 5.32
CA GLY A 299 -24.39 0.15 6.15
C GLY A 299 -22.87 0.28 6.09
N ASN A 300 -22.14 -0.85 6.12
CA ASN A 300 -20.66 -0.90 6.17
C ASN A 300 -19.99 -0.92 4.78
N GLU A 301 -20.68 -0.50 3.75
CA GLU A 301 -20.12 -0.50 2.39
C GLU A 301 -19.04 0.57 2.23
N GLU A 302 -17.87 0.14 1.77
CA GLU A 302 -16.73 1.01 1.54
C GLU A 302 -16.73 1.52 0.10
N ARG A 303 -17.00 2.82 -0.09
CA ARG A 303 -17.05 3.49 -1.40
C ARG A 303 -15.87 4.44 -1.57
N ALA A 304 -15.54 4.76 -2.82
CA ALA A 304 -14.44 5.67 -3.13
C ALA A 304 -14.71 6.49 -4.39
N GLY A 305 -14.05 7.63 -4.53
CA GLY A 305 -13.96 8.33 -5.81
C GLY A 305 -13.40 7.40 -6.88
N ILE A 306 -12.24 6.79 -6.62
CA ILE A 306 -11.62 5.76 -7.47
C ILE A 306 -11.26 4.53 -6.63
N SER A 307 -11.69 3.35 -7.07
CA SER A 307 -11.41 2.06 -6.43
C SER A 307 -10.73 1.08 -7.38
N ALA A 308 -9.53 0.60 -7.00
CA ALA A 308 -8.82 -0.51 -7.65
C ALA A 308 -8.97 -1.78 -6.80
N TRP A 309 -9.86 -2.69 -7.20
CA TRP A 309 -10.12 -3.95 -6.52
C TRP A 309 -9.56 -5.14 -7.33
N GLY A 310 -8.30 -5.48 -7.09
CA GLY A 310 -7.59 -6.43 -7.94
C GLY A 310 -7.39 -5.94 -9.38
N GLY A 311 -7.57 -4.65 -9.62
CA GLY A 311 -7.33 -3.98 -10.90
C GLY A 311 -6.18 -2.99 -10.82
N ARG A 312 -5.87 -2.33 -11.92
CA ARG A 312 -4.82 -1.32 -12.02
C ARG A 312 -5.38 0.00 -12.55
N VAL A 313 -5.11 1.09 -11.85
CA VAL A 313 -5.53 2.44 -12.25
C VAL A 313 -4.33 3.38 -12.25
N ASN A 314 -4.15 4.12 -13.34
CA ASN A 314 -3.30 5.31 -13.35
C ASN A 314 -4.21 6.54 -13.27
N ALA A 315 -4.23 7.17 -12.10
CA ALA A 315 -5.02 8.34 -11.75
C ALA A 315 -4.13 9.55 -11.37
N HIS A 316 -2.95 9.68 -11.99
CA HIS A 316 -2.06 10.81 -11.77
C HIS A 316 -2.81 12.13 -11.92
N GLY A 317 -2.69 13.03 -10.95
CA GLY A 317 -3.34 14.34 -10.94
C GLY A 317 -4.87 14.32 -10.88
N ALA A 318 -5.51 13.18 -10.60
CA ALA A 318 -6.95 13.11 -10.49
C ALA A 318 -7.48 13.80 -9.22
N ASP A 319 -8.70 14.34 -9.30
CA ASP A 319 -9.44 14.91 -8.18
C ASP A 319 -10.58 13.99 -7.77
N VAL A 320 -10.56 13.54 -6.51
CA VAL A 320 -11.57 12.68 -5.88
C VAL A 320 -12.15 13.31 -4.60
N SER A 321 -11.96 14.61 -4.44
CA SER A 321 -12.32 15.34 -3.23
C SER A 321 -13.82 15.27 -2.94
N GLY A 322 -14.18 15.45 -1.66
CA GLY A 322 -15.56 15.46 -1.21
C GLY A 322 -16.29 14.12 -1.35
N SER A 323 -15.58 13.01 -1.59
CA SER A 323 -16.18 11.69 -1.55
C SER A 323 -16.72 11.40 -0.15
N ALA A 324 -17.95 10.91 -0.06
CA ALA A 324 -18.62 10.70 1.23
C ALA A 324 -17.95 9.62 2.09
N HIS A 325 -17.12 8.76 1.49
CA HIS A 325 -16.35 7.75 2.20
C HIS A 325 -14.84 7.90 1.90
N HIS A 326 -14.24 7.11 1.01
CA HIS A 326 -12.81 7.23 0.65
C HIS A 326 -12.61 8.12 -0.59
N GLY A 327 -11.50 8.84 -0.65
CA GLY A 327 -11.05 9.47 -1.89
C GLY A 327 -10.61 8.42 -2.89
N VAL A 328 -9.51 7.71 -2.61
CA VAL A 328 -9.07 6.56 -3.39
C VAL A 328 -8.88 5.31 -2.53
N ARG A 329 -9.07 4.16 -3.16
CA ARG A 329 -8.91 2.86 -2.51
C ARG A 329 -8.24 1.84 -3.42
N ALA A 330 -7.18 1.19 -2.93
CA ALA A 330 -6.62 -0.02 -3.54
C ALA A 330 -6.83 -1.21 -2.59
N ALA A 331 -7.42 -2.29 -3.09
CA ALA A 331 -7.72 -3.47 -2.28
C ALA A 331 -7.54 -4.78 -3.07
N TYR A 332 -7.28 -5.90 -2.33
CA TYR A 332 -7.13 -7.24 -2.91
C TYR A 332 -6.12 -7.27 -4.06
N SER A 333 -4.89 -6.84 -3.75
CA SER A 333 -3.79 -6.69 -4.72
C SER A 333 -4.06 -5.67 -5.84
N GLY A 334 -5.02 -4.77 -5.64
CA GLY A 334 -5.23 -3.64 -6.54
C GLY A 334 -4.05 -2.68 -6.51
N VAL A 335 -3.75 -2.07 -7.66
CA VAL A 335 -2.65 -1.11 -7.83
C VAL A 335 -3.19 0.22 -8.34
N LEU A 336 -2.87 1.29 -7.63
CA LEU A 336 -3.34 2.63 -7.94
C LEU A 336 -2.18 3.61 -7.92
N ASP A 337 -1.98 4.31 -9.03
CA ASP A 337 -1.09 5.45 -9.13
C ASP A 337 -1.92 6.73 -9.01
N PHE A 338 -1.64 7.52 -7.96
CA PHE A 338 -2.35 8.74 -7.61
C PHE A 338 -1.39 9.90 -7.36
N GLU A 339 -0.23 9.86 -8.01
CA GLU A 339 0.77 10.93 -7.90
C GLU A 339 0.14 12.30 -8.18
N ASN A 340 0.42 13.30 -7.33
CA ASN A 340 -0.12 14.66 -7.39
C ASN A 340 -1.66 14.75 -7.42
N GLY A 341 -2.36 13.70 -7.04
CA GLY A 341 -3.83 13.70 -6.96
C GLY A 341 -4.37 14.43 -5.72
N THR A 342 -5.66 14.74 -5.72
CA THR A 342 -6.34 15.43 -4.63
C THR A 342 -7.50 14.57 -4.09
N ALA A 343 -7.43 14.25 -2.79
CA ALA A 343 -8.43 13.48 -2.05
C ALA A 343 -8.84 14.21 -0.76
N ASP A 344 -9.08 15.51 -0.88
CA ASP A 344 -9.39 16.39 0.25
C ASP A 344 -10.88 16.28 0.66
N ASN A 345 -11.16 16.58 1.93
CA ASN A 345 -12.52 16.66 2.47
C ASN A 345 -13.31 15.34 2.31
N CYS A 346 -12.66 14.19 2.38
CA CYS A 346 -13.33 12.91 2.30
C CYS A 346 -14.01 12.56 3.63
N GLY A 347 -15.19 11.94 3.56
CA GLY A 347 -15.99 11.62 4.74
C GLY A 347 -15.40 10.51 5.61
N TYR A 348 -14.38 9.79 5.15
CA TYR A 348 -13.71 8.72 5.90
C TYR A 348 -12.19 8.82 5.77
N HIS A 349 -11.56 8.18 4.78
CA HIS A 349 -10.12 8.30 4.53
C HIS A 349 -9.85 8.98 3.18
N GLY A 350 -8.82 9.79 3.09
CA GLY A 350 -8.40 10.35 1.81
C GLY A 350 -7.85 9.26 0.89
N ILE A 351 -6.79 8.58 1.31
CA ILE A 351 -6.10 7.54 0.53
C ILE A 351 -6.01 6.26 1.36
N ARG A 352 -6.49 5.14 0.80
CA ARG A 352 -6.48 3.85 1.50
C ARG A 352 -5.91 2.72 0.66
N ALA A 353 -5.07 1.90 1.28
CA ALA A 353 -4.67 0.59 0.77
C ALA A 353 -5.05 -0.51 1.78
N SER A 354 -5.59 -1.63 1.32
CA SER A 354 -6.00 -2.75 2.18
C SER A 354 -5.82 -4.10 1.49
N ASN A 355 -5.64 -5.18 2.28
CA ASN A 355 -5.56 -6.55 1.77
C ASN A 355 -4.55 -6.68 0.61
N SER A 356 -3.29 -6.36 0.89
CA SER A 356 -2.18 -6.35 -0.08
C SER A 356 -2.35 -5.34 -1.24
N GLY A 357 -3.21 -4.33 -1.07
CA GLY A 357 -3.33 -3.24 -2.03
C GLY A 357 -2.09 -2.35 -2.07
N THR A 358 -1.82 -1.74 -3.21
CA THR A 358 -0.68 -0.84 -3.42
C THR A 358 -1.16 0.51 -3.95
N VAL A 359 -0.75 1.60 -3.30
CA VAL A 359 -0.99 2.96 -3.78
C VAL A 359 0.34 3.70 -3.89
N SER A 360 0.58 4.34 -5.02
CA SER A 360 1.64 5.33 -5.21
C SER A 360 1.00 6.71 -5.32
N CYS A 361 1.24 7.59 -4.35
CA CYS A 361 0.62 8.92 -4.27
C CYS A 361 1.60 10.04 -3.89
N PRO A 362 2.86 10.04 -4.39
CA PRO A 362 3.80 11.10 -4.02
C PRO A 362 3.27 12.47 -4.44
N GLY A 363 3.43 13.46 -3.56
CA GLY A 363 2.94 14.82 -3.81
C GLY A 363 1.42 15.01 -3.75
N ALA A 364 0.65 13.97 -3.43
CA ALA A 364 -0.80 14.08 -3.33
C ALA A 364 -1.25 14.87 -2.10
N SER A 365 -2.51 15.32 -2.14
CA SER A 365 -3.21 15.97 -1.01
C SER A 365 -4.33 15.06 -0.51
N ALA A 366 -4.43 14.92 0.83
CA ALA A 366 -5.50 14.20 1.51
C ALA A 366 -5.87 14.92 2.82
N LYS A 367 -6.24 16.20 2.68
CA LYS A 367 -6.52 17.12 3.80
C LYS A 367 -7.95 17.01 4.28
N ASN A 368 -8.17 17.36 5.55
CA ASN A 368 -9.49 17.50 6.15
C ASN A 368 -10.35 16.24 5.98
N CYS A 369 -9.76 15.07 5.97
CA CYS A 369 -10.50 13.81 5.94
C CYS A 369 -11.02 13.49 7.34
N ASN A 370 -12.25 13.00 7.46
CA ASN A 370 -12.89 12.84 8.78
C ASN A 370 -12.19 11.82 9.68
N ILE A 371 -11.49 10.83 9.14
CA ILE A 371 -10.78 9.83 9.94
C ILE A 371 -9.28 9.87 9.67
N HIS A 372 -8.79 9.32 8.56
CA HIS A 372 -7.36 9.32 8.27
C HIS A 372 -7.06 10.01 6.94
N GLY A 373 -5.97 10.74 6.87
CA GLY A 373 -5.46 11.22 5.60
C GLY A 373 -5.02 10.05 4.73
N ILE A 374 -4.07 9.25 5.22
CA ILE A 374 -3.54 8.07 4.55
C ILE A 374 -3.63 6.85 5.48
N TYR A 375 -4.18 5.75 4.97
CA TYR A 375 -4.39 4.54 5.74
C TYR A 375 -3.97 3.27 4.99
N ALA A 376 -2.96 2.57 5.51
CA ALA A 376 -2.53 1.26 5.03
C ALA A 376 -2.85 0.18 6.07
N LEU A 377 -3.53 -0.90 5.67
CA LEU A 377 -3.87 -2.01 6.55
C LEU A 377 -3.79 -3.37 5.86
N TYR A 378 -3.55 -4.43 6.66
CA TYR A 378 -3.47 -5.82 6.20
C TYR A 378 -2.45 -6.02 5.07
N THR A 379 -1.15 -5.87 5.41
CA THR A 379 0.01 -6.12 4.53
C THR A 379 0.02 -5.28 3.25
N SER A 380 -0.49 -4.06 3.32
CA SER A 380 -0.56 -3.14 2.19
C SER A 380 0.63 -2.19 2.12
N TYR A 381 0.83 -1.59 0.97
CA TYR A 381 1.92 -0.65 0.72
C TYR A 381 1.40 0.68 0.18
N ILE A 382 1.86 1.79 0.76
CA ILE A 382 1.59 3.13 0.23
C ILE A 382 2.91 3.91 0.11
N ASN A 383 3.23 4.39 -1.08
CA ASN A 383 4.22 5.43 -1.27
C ASN A 383 3.52 6.80 -1.24
N ALA A 384 3.74 7.55 -0.18
CA ALA A 384 3.13 8.84 0.13
C ALA A 384 4.18 9.95 0.35
N ASP A 385 5.31 9.87 -0.33
CA ASP A 385 6.36 10.89 -0.20
C ASP A 385 5.82 12.28 -0.57
N ARG A 386 6.17 13.30 0.20
CA ARG A 386 5.75 14.69 0.00
C ARG A 386 4.22 14.92 -0.01
N THR A 387 3.45 14.01 0.57
CA THR A 387 2.00 14.19 0.71
C THR A 387 1.65 15.14 1.86
N ASN A 388 0.48 15.76 1.75
CA ASN A 388 -0.07 16.61 2.80
C ASN A 388 -1.41 16.03 3.30
N VAL A 389 -1.46 15.73 4.61
CA VAL A 389 -2.63 15.14 5.29
C VAL A 389 -3.18 16.02 6.41
N THR A 390 -2.91 17.33 6.35
CA THR A 390 -3.34 18.32 7.34
C THR A 390 -4.85 18.22 7.63
N GLY A 391 -5.23 18.39 8.90
CA GLY A 391 -6.62 18.45 9.33
C GLY A 391 -7.36 17.11 9.32
N SER A 392 -6.66 15.98 9.24
CA SER A 392 -7.30 14.67 9.35
C SER A 392 -7.83 14.43 10.77
N GLY A 393 -9.10 14.05 10.88
CA GLY A 393 -9.80 14.02 12.17
C GLY A 393 -9.27 13.00 13.19
N SER A 394 -8.57 11.94 12.74
CA SER A 394 -7.94 10.95 13.62
C SER A 394 -6.43 10.89 13.39
N VAL A 395 -5.95 10.22 12.35
CA VAL A 395 -4.51 10.04 12.10
C VAL A 395 -4.14 10.56 10.71
N GLY A 396 -3.06 11.32 10.62
CA GLY A 396 -2.51 11.77 9.34
C GLY A 396 -2.03 10.58 8.50
N TYR A 397 -0.99 9.89 8.95
CA TYR A 397 -0.46 8.66 8.34
C TYR A 397 -0.62 7.49 9.28
N ASN A 398 -1.43 6.51 8.92
CA ASN A 398 -1.74 5.35 9.75
C ASN A 398 -1.41 4.03 9.04
N ALA A 399 -0.44 3.27 9.55
CA ALA A 399 -0.11 1.93 9.08
C ALA A 399 -0.45 0.90 10.13
N VAL A 400 -1.20 -0.15 9.78
CA VAL A 400 -1.65 -1.20 10.72
C VAL A 400 -1.59 -2.58 10.07
N GLY A 401 -1.28 -3.61 10.87
CA GLY A 401 -1.37 -5.01 10.43
C GLY A 401 -0.32 -5.39 9.39
N GLY A 402 0.95 -5.15 9.68
CA GLY A 402 2.08 -5.50 8.83
C GLY A 402 2.23 -4.64 7.57
N SER A 403 1.59 -3.47 7.54
CA SER A 403 1.60 -2.58 6.38
C SER A 403 2.79 -1.62 6.38
N ILE A 404 3.09 -1.05 5.22
CA ILE A 404 4.21 -0.12 5.05
C ILE A 404 3.71 1.18 4.41
N ILE A 405 4.10 2.32 4.99
CA ILE A 405 3.92 3.64 4.39
C ILE A 405 5.30 4.32 4.26
N HIS A 406 5.64 4.77 3.07
CA HIS A 406 6.71 5.74 2.85
C HIS A 406 6.07 7.12 2.74
N ALA A 407 6.38 8.02 3.67
CA ALA A 407 5.85 9.37 3.76
C ALA A 407 6.98 10.39 4.01
N ASN A 408 8.11 10.21 3.33
CA ASN A 408 9.25 11.12 3.46
C ASN A 408 8.86 12.53 3.00
N LYS A 409 9.26 13.55 3.77
CA LYS A 409 8.87 14.95 3.58
C LYS A 409 7.36 15.18 3.62
N GLY A 410 6.63 14.25 4.24
CA GLY A 410 5.19 14.37 4.44
C GLY A 410 4.84 15.42 5.49
N VAL A 411 3.62 15.97 5.39
CA VAL A 411 3.07 16.95 6.33
C VAL A 411 1.83 16.37 6.99
N ALA A 412 1.84 16.29 8.34
CA ALA A 412 0.72 15.89 9.18
C ALA A 412 0.45 16.97 10.23
N ASP A 413 -0.28 17.99 9.85
CA ASP A 413 -0.61 19.12 10.71
C ASP A 413 -2.07 19.03 11.17
N GLU A 414 -2.38 19.54 12.37
CA GLU A 414 -3.75 19.61 12.92
C GLU A 414 -4.52 18.27 12.94
N CYS A 415 -3.82 17.14 13.02
CA CYS A 415 -4.41 15.81 13.17
C CYS A 415 -4.60 15.47 14.68
N ASN A 416 -5.42 14.47 15.02
CA ASN A 416 -5.39 13.94 16.39
C ASN A 416 -4.03 13.26 16.67
N VAL A 417 -3.57 12.40 15.76
CA VAL A 417 -2.21 11.83 15.74
C VAL A 417 -1.58 12.10 14.37
N GLY A 418 -0.36 12.62 14.32
CA GLY A 418 0.31 12.91 13.05
C GLY A 418 0.68 11.61 12.31
N VAL A 419 1.51 10.77 12.94
CA VAL A 419 2.03 9.52 12.36
C VAL A 419 1.83 8.37 13.34
N ARG A 420 1.21 7.27 12.90
CA ARG A 420 0.98 6.08 13.73
C ARG A 420 1.33 4.80 12.97
N ALA A 421 2.27 4.03 13.51
CA ALA A 421 2.52 2.66 13.10
C ALA A 421 2.03 1.70 14.19
N GLY A 422 1.18 0.73 13.85
CA GLY A 422 0.63 -0.24 14.79
C GLY A 422 0.60 -1.67 14.25
N ARG A 423 0.64 -2.66 15.16
CA ARG A 423 0.50 -4.08 14.84
C ARG A 423 1.50 -4.57 13.79
N GLY A 424 2.80 -4.40 14.08
CA GLY A 424 3.89 -4.89 13.24
C GLY A 424 4.11 -4.10 11.94
N SER A 425 3.64 -2.86 11.86
CA SER A 425 3.75 -2.04 10.66
C SER A 425 4.98 -1.13 10.68
N THR A 426 5.30 -0.57 9.52
CA THR A 426 6.44 0.35 9.36
C THR A 426 6.01 1.64 8.66
N ILE A 427 6.45 2.78 9.17
CA ILE A 427 6.33 4.07 8.50
C ILE A 427 7.71 4.73 8.37
N ASN A 428 8.09 5.11 7.16
CA ASN A 428 9.22 5.97 6.88
C ASN A 428 8.73 7.41 6.71
N PHE A 429 9.16 8.31 7.61
CA PHE A 429 8.74 9.70 7.67
C PHE A 429 9.95 10.64 7.74
N LEU A 430 10.99 10.35 6.94
CA LEU A 430 12.24 11.11 6.92
C LEU A 430 11.98 12.55 6.47
N GLU A 431 12.58 13.52 7.16
CA GLU A 431 12.42 14.96 6.86
C GLU A 431 10.97 15.43 6.89
N GLY A 432 10.09 14.67 7.55
CA GLY A 432 8.67 15.00 7.66
C GLY A 432 8.37 16.02 8.75
N SER A 433 7.15 16.54 8.75
CA SER A 433 6.65 17.47 9.76
C SER A 433 5.29 17.05 10.33
N ALA A 434 5.21 17.02 11.67
CA ALA A 434 3.98 16.74 12.42
C ALA A 434 3.73 17.90 13.40
N PHE A 435 2.81 18.81 13.03
CA PHE A 435 2.56 20.04 13.76
C PHE A 435 1.17 20.05 14.35
N ASN A 436 1.01 20.71 15.51
CA ASN A 436 -0.28 21.01 16.14
C ASN A 436 -1.21 19.78 16.28
N CYS A 437 -0.64 18.59 16.37
CA CYS A 437 -1.41 17.37 16.60
C CYS A 437 -1.98 17.39 18.03
N ILE A 438 -3.17 16.81 18.24
CA ILE A 438 -3.85 16.92 19.56
C ILE A 438 -3.24 15.94 20.56
N GLU A 439 -3.05 14.67 20.20
CA GLU A 439 -2.61 13.63 21.12
C GLU A 439 -1.13 13.30 20.98
N ARG A 440 -0.68 12.96 19.78
CA ARG A 440 0.73 12.58 19.50
C ARG A 440 1.19 13.10 18.15
N GLY A 441 2.42 13.57 18.11
CA GLY A 441 3.09 13.85 16.83
C GLY A 441 3.40 12.56 16.09
N ILE A 442 4.19 11.68 16.72
CA ILE A 442 4.61 10.37 16.17
C ILE A 442 4.40 9.27 17.23
N VAL A 443 3.85 8.13 16.82
CA VAL A 443 3.76 6.94 17.67
C VAL A 443 4.03 5.64 16.92
N ALA A 444 4.81 4.76 17.55
CA ALA A 444 4.92 3.35 17.20
C ALA A 444 4.41 2.49 18.35
N GLU A 445 3.53 1.54 18.07
CA GLU A 445 2.92 0.65 19.06
C GLU A 445 2.74 -0.78 18.54
N HIS A 446 2.65 -1.78 19.44
CA HIS A 446 2.43 -3.19 19.10
C HIS A 446 3.48 -3.71 18.10
N SER A 447 4.77 -3.68 18.48
CA SER A 447 5.90 -4.20 17.69
C SER A 447 6.11 -3.53 16.33
N SER A 448 5.83 -2.25 16.23
CA SER A 448 5.92 -1.47 15.00
C SER A 448 7.16 -0.57 14.95
N THR A 449 7.43 -0.02 13.77
CA THR A 449 8.59 0.84 13.55
C THR A 449 8.20 2.15 12.86
N VAL A 450 8.73 3.27 13.37
CA VAL A 450 8.69 4.56 12.68
C VAL A 450 10.11 5.08 12.49
N GLU A 451 10.50 5.33 11.26
CA GLU A 451 11.77 5.93 10.87
C GLU A 451 11.52 7.39 10.48
N ALA A 452 11.85 8.33 11.37
CA ALA A 452 11.52 9.75 11.24
C ALA A 452 12.75 10.66 11.51
N ARG A 453 13.89 10.28 10.97
CA ARG A 453 15.11 11.11 11.08
C ARG A 453 14.95 12.45 10.37
N ASN A 454 15.63 13.47 10.88
CA ASN A 454 15.63 14.84 10.33
C ASN A 454 14.22 15.47 10.31
N SER A 455 13.32 15.04 11.17
CA SER A 455 11.92 15.51 11.18
C SER A 455 11.69 16.62 12.20
N THR A 456 10.60 17.37 12.00
CA THR A 456 10.16 18.39 12.95
C THR A 456 8.80 18.02 13.54
N ILE A 457 8.76 17.84 14.86
CA ILE A 457 7.54 17.52 15.62
C ILE A 457 7.28 18.68 16.59
N ARG A 458 6.18 19.41 16.43
CA ARG A 458 5.91 20.60 17.23
C ARG A 458 4.45 20.83 17.51
N GLY A 459 4.18 21.65 18.51
CA GLY A 459 2.84 22.16 18.82
C GLY A 459 2.27 21.57 20.10
N ASP A 460 1.00 21.76 20.32
CA ASP A 460 0.32 21.49 21.58
C ASP A 460 -0.07 20.01 21.82
N GLN A 461 0.57 19.06 21.16
CA GLN A 461 0.30 17.63 21.37
C GLN A 461 0.61 17.20 22.81
N LEU A 462 -0.13 16.22 23.32
CA LEU A 462 0.15 15.66 24.66
C LEU A 462 1.55 15.06 24.70
N ARG A 463 1.96 14.32 23.64
CA ARG A 463 3.29 13.73 23.49
C ARG A 463 3.84 14.03 22.09
N GLY A 464 5.10 14.48 22.03
CA GLY A 464 5.77 14.68 20.74
C GLY A 464 6.00 13.34 20.03
N VAL A 465 6.76 12.46 20.68
CA VAL A 465 7.11 11.13 20.16
C VAL A 465 6.84 10.07 21.21
N ALA A 466 6.25 8.93 20.80
CA ALA A 466 6.04 7.79 21.68
C ALA A 466 6.44 6.46 21.00
N ALA A 467 7.14 5.60 21.73
CA ALA A 467 7.34 4.20 21.38
C ALA A 467 6.86 3.33 22.54
N VAL A 468 5.88 2.49 22.27
CA VAL A 468 5.22 1.65 23.29
C VAL A 468 5.07 0.20 22.81
N GLU A 469 4.99 -0.74 23.74
CA GLU A 469 4.68 -2.15 23.44
C GLU A 469 5.62 -2.78 22.41
N ASN A 470 6.91 -2.86 22.77
CA ASN A 470 7.97 -3.51 21.98
C ASN A 470 8.22 -2.86 20.59
N SER A 471 8.04 -1.56 20.50
CA SER A 471 8.15 -0.83 19.24
C SER A 471 9.43 0.00 19.13
N THR A 472 9.73 0.47 17.93
CA THR A 472 10.92 1.26 17.65
C THR A 472 10.57 2.58 16.96
N VAL A 473 11.14 3.69 17.45
CA VAL A 473 11.08 4.98 16.78
C VAL A 473 12.48 5.55 16.63
N ASN A 474 12.85 5.97 15.44
CA ASN A 474 14.09 6.66 15.17
C ASN A 474 13.79 8.12 14.75
N VAL A 475 14.11 9.04 15.62
CA VAL A 475 13.99 10.50 15.42
C VAL A 475 15.36 11.18 15.54
N GLN A 476 16.43 10.49 15.16
CA GLN A 476 17.77 11.06 15.13
C GLN A 476 17.81 12.37 14.31
N ASN A 477 18.56 13.37 14.81
CA ASN A 477 18.71 14.68 14.19
C ASN A 477 17.38 15.41 13.97
N SER A 478 16.45 15.31 14.92
CA SER A 478 15.11 15.88 14.82
C SER A 478 14.88 16.99 15.84
N LEU A 479 13.88 17.83 15.57
CA LEU A 479 13.43 18.88 16.47
C LEU A 479 12.07 18.51 17.06
N ILE A 480 11.98 18.34 18.39
CA ILE A 480 10.76 17.99 19.12
C ILE A 480 10.50 19.07 20.15
N TYR A 481 9.41 19.84 20.01
CA TYR A 481 9.14 20.92 20.97
C TYR A 481 7.65 21.26 21.10
N GLY A 482 7.31 21.91 22.23
CA GLY A 482 5.97 22.42 22.50
C GLY A 482 4.96 21.36 22.92
N SER A 483 5.41 20.16 23.35
CA SER A 483 4.52 19.12 23.86
C SER A 483 3.95 19.51 25.24
N ARG A 484 2.71 19.04 25.57
CA ARG A 484 2.07 19.40 26.85
C ARG A 484 2.43 18.50 28.02
N ILE A 485 2.82 17.25 27.79
CA ILE A 485 3.12 16.28 28.85
C ILE A 485 4.52 15.70 28.70
N ARG A 486 4.88 15.23 27.51
CA ARG A 486 6.21 14.64 27.22
C ARG A 486 6.69 14.98 25.83
N GLY A 487 7.94 15.39 25.70
CA GLY A 487 8.60 15.51 24.42
C GLY A 487 8.79 14.13 23.79
N VAL A 488 9.42 13.19 24.54
CA VAL A 488 9.61 11.79 24.13
C VAL A 488 9.17 10.84 25.25
N GLU A 489 8.41 9.81 24.92
CA GLU A 489 7.98 8.73 25.82
C GLU A 489 8.39 7.37 25.26
N VAL A 490 9.04 6.54 26.10
CA VAL A 490 9.47 5.19 25.74
C VAL A 490 9.04 4.21 26.83
N SER A 491 8.19 3.26 26.51
CA SER A 491 7.68 2.30 27.49
C SER A 491 7.42 0.91 26.90
N GLY A 492 7.23 -0.10 27.74
CA GLY A 492 6.86 -1.45 27.31
C GLY A 492 7.91 -2.14 26.44
N ALA A 493 9.17 -2.18 26.88
CA ALA A 493 10.31 -2.81 26.20
C ALA A 493 10.64 -2.21 24.81
N SER A 494 10.28 -0.95 24.58
CA SER A 494 10.45 -0.26 23.32
C SER A 494 11.81 0.43 23.19
N THR A 495 12.13 0.91 22.00
CA THR A 495 13.37 1.61 21.72
C THR A 495 13.11 2.93 21.00
N VAL A 496 13.77 4.02 21.46
CA VAL A 496 13.81 5.28 20.71
C VAL A 496 15.26 5.67 20.49
N ASN A 497 15.60 6.01 19.26
CA ASN A 497 16.84 6.69 18.92
C ASN A 497 16.54 8.17 18.64
N ALA A 498 16.90 9.04 19.57
CA ALA A 498 16.80 10.49 19.47
C ALA A 498 18.20 11.15 19.58
N ALA A 499 19.24 10.47 19.13
CA ALA A 499 20.60 11.04 19.11
C ALA A 499 20.67 12.30 18.22
N VAL A 500 21.51 13.25 18.62
CA VAL A 500 21.72 14.52 17.88
C VAL A 500 20.43 15.37 17.77
N SER A 501 19.42 15.12 18.61
CA SER A 501 18.11 15.79 18.52
C SER A 501 17.97 16.92 19.54
N ILE A 502 17.04 17.83 19.27
CA ILE A 502 16.66 18.91 20.20
C ILE A 502 15.26 18.62 20.74
N ILE A 503 15.13 18.48 22.06
CA ILE A 503 13.87 18.20 22.75
C ILE A 503 13.65 19.33 23.76
N ARG A 504 12.65 20.21 23.54
CA ARG A 504 12.51 21.41 24.36
C ARG A 504 11.08 21.90 24.52
N ASN A 505 10.90 22.81 25.47
CA ASN A 505 9.63 23.52 25.73
C ASN A 505 8.44 22.57 25.94
N THR A 506 8.67 21.42 26.60
CA THR A 506 7.56 20.56 27.01
C THR A 506 6.85 21.25 28.19
N ALA A 507 5.73 21.93 27.88
CA ALA A 507 4.93 22.73 28.80
C ALA A 507 5.77 23.38 29.92
N PRO A 508 6.53 24.48 29.66
CA PRO A 508 7.50 25.04 30.62
C PRO A 508 6.88 25.39 31.97
N ASP A 509 5.61 25.71 32.01
CA ASP A 509 4.85 26.07 33.22
C ASP A 509 4.24 24.88 33.98
N ASN A 510 4.42 23.64 33.49
CA ASN A 510 3.87 22.43 34.07
C ASN A 510 4.96 21.52 34.66
N HIS A 511 5.13 21.52 35.98
CA HIS A 511 6.14 20.72 36.70
C HIS A 511 6.05 19.20 36.47
N ASN A 512 4.95 18.68 35.95
CA ASN A 512 4.76 17.27 35.57
C ASN A 512 5.05 16.98 34.10
N ALA A 513 5.41 17.99 33.32
CA ALA A 513 5.71 17.86 31.90
C ALA A 513 7.20 17.69 31.69
N HIS A 514 7.63 16.48 31.34
CA HIS A 514 9.02 16.12 31.20
C HIS A 514 9.52 16.19 29.73
N GLY A 515 10.78 16.53 29.53
CA GLY A 515 11.41 16.46 28.20
C GLY A 515 11.35 15.05 27.66
N VAL A 516 11.89 14.09 28.38
CA VAL A 516 11.83 12.65 28.01
C VAL A 516 11.49 11.78 29.23
N ARG A 517 10.80 10.65 28.96
CA ARG A 517 10.57 9.58 29.94
C ARG A 517 10.85 8.22 29.33
N CYS A 518 11.67 7.43 30.03
CA CYS A 518 11.98 6.05 29.64
C CYS A 518 11.65 5.09 30.78
N GLU A 519 10.77 4.13 30.54
CA GLU A 519 10.27 3.20 31.55
C GLU A 519 10.05 1.77 31.01
N GLY A 520 9.86 0.79 31.87
CA GLY A 520 9.40 -0.56 31.50
C GLY A 520 10.35 -1.33 30.61
N LEU A 521 11.64 -1.49 31.00
CA LEU A 521 12.70 -2.20 30.26
C LEU A 521 13.03 -1.62 28.88
N SER A 522 12.64 -0.38 28.64
CA SER A 522 12.82 0.30 27.37
C SER A 522 14.21 0.93 27.22
N ARG A 523 14.57 1.32 26.01
CA ARG A 523 15.86 1.91 25.68
C ARG A 523 15.69 3.25 24.96
N LEU A 524 16.46 4.25 25.39
CA LEU A 524 16.48 5.58 24.77
C LEU A 524 17.92 6.00 24.51
N ASN A 525 18.22 6.37 23.27
CA ASN A 525 19.49 6.97 22.89
C ASN A 525 19.32 8.49 22.70
N LEU A 526 20.02 9.27 23.53
CA LEU A 526 20.09 10.74 23.50
C LEU A 526 21.49 11.26 23.21
N ASN A 527 22.41 10.44 22.75
CA ASN A 527 23.80 10.85 22.57
C ASN A 527 23.91 12.12 21.70
N SER A 528 24.70 13.10 22.18
CA SER A 528 24.90 14.39 21.51
C SER A 528 23.62 15.22 21.33
N SER A 529 22.60 15.02 22.15
CA SER A 529 21.30 15.70 22.06
C SER A 529 21.22 16.89 23.01
N GLN A 530 20.18 17.71 22.85
CA GLN A 530 19.84 18.82 23.74
C GLN A 530 18.44 18.60 24.29
N VAL A 531 18.31 18.51 25.61
CA VAL A 531 17.02 18.36 26.30
C VAL A 531 16.90 19.49 27.33
N TRP A 532 16.09 20.51 27.07
CA TRP A 532 16.09 21.71 27.91
C TRP A 532 14.76 22.49 27.90
N ASN A 533 14.62 23.37 28.91
CA ASN A 533 13.48 24.24 29.11
C ASN A 533 12.14 23.46 29.14
N ASN A 534 12.12 22.33 29.87
CA ASN A 534 10.92 21.55 30.09
C ASN A 534 10.35 21.88 31.49
N GLY A 535 9.03 21.86 31.63
CA GLY A 535 8.36 22.29 32.87
C GLY A 535 8.68 21.42 34.08
N GLY A 536 8.85 20.11 33.87
CA GLY A 536 9.31 19.15 34.87
C GLY A 536 10.80 18.86 34.74
N LYS A 537 11.17 17.60 34.72
CA LYS A 537 12.55 17.14 34.52
C LYS A 537 12.86 16.97 33.04
N ASP A 538 14.09 17.30 32.64
CA ASP A 538 14.54 17.06 31.27
C ASP A 538 14.55 15.58 30.94
N ILE A 539 15.10 14.72 31.83
CA ILE A 539 15.17 13.28 31.65
C ILE A 539 14.63 12.57 32.89
N VAL A 540 13.65 11.67 32.68
CA VAL A 540 13.11 10.77 33.71
C VAL A 540 13.30 9.32 33.29
N VAL A 541 13.88 8.51 34.18
CA VAL A 541 14.11 7.08 33.97
C VAL A 541 13.46 6.31 35.10
N ASP A 542 12.48 5.47 34.78
CA ASP A 542 11.71 4.68 35.75
C ASP A 542 11.70 3.19 35.38
N SER A 543 11.40 2.33 36.36
CA SER A 543 10.99 0.94 36.19
C SER A 543 11.88 0.10 35.25
N GLY A 544 13.21 0.26 35.35
CA GLY A 544 14.18 -0.49 34.53
C GLY A 544 14.44 0.08 33.12
N GLY A 545 14.00 1.30 32.84
CA GLY A 545 14.36 2.02 31.62
C GLY A 545 15.89 2.20 31.52
N GLN A 546 16.40 2.27 30.31
CA GLN A 546 17.82 2.49 30.01
C GLN A 546 18.00 3.70 29.11
N VAL A 547 18.79 4.68 29.52
CA VAL A 547 19.09 5.88 28.73
C VAL A 547 20.59 5.99 28.47
N SER A 548 20.99 6.14 27.21
CA SER A 548 22.33 6.55 26.81
C SER A 548 22.34 8.05 26.47
N ALA A 549 23.08 8.85 27.24
CA ALA A 549 23.06 10.32 27.13
C ALA A 549 24.47 10.91 27.13
N ARG A 550 25.39 10.34 26.31
CA ARG A 550 26.75 10.87 26.16
C ARG A 550 26.73 12.22 25.46
N GLN A 551 27.43 13.22 26.01
CA GLN A 551 27.50 14.58 25.45
C GLN A 551 26.09 15.22 25.28
N THR A 552 25.14 14.84 26.15
CA THR A 552 23.80 15.41 26.13
C THR A 552 23.74 16.62 27.03
N LEU A 553 23.18 17.72 26.54
CA LEU A 553 23.01 18.97 27.29
C LEU A 553 21.62 19.01 27.92
N THR A 554 21.54 19.32 29.23
CA THR A 554 20.26 19.46 29.96
C THR A 554 20.25 20.75 30.77
N SER A 555 19.08 21.33 31.01
CA SER A 555 18.88 22.54 31.85
C SER A 555 18.07 22.28 33.12
N GLY A 556 17.28 21.25 33.20
CA GLY A 556 16.28 20.99 34.25
C GLY A 556 16.52 19.75 35.10
N GLY A 557 17.68 19.14 35.00
CA GLY A 557 18.12 17.99 35.81
C GLY A 557 17.54 16.64 35.35
N VAL A 558 18.17 15.59 35.88
CA VAL A 558 17.86 14.18 35.56
C VAL A 558 17.35 13.52 36.82
N VAL A 559 16.29 12.73 36.71
CA VAL A 559 15.81 11.85 37.78
C VAL A 559 15.88 10.41 37.33
N SER A 560 16.56 9.58 38.13
CA SER A 560 16.64 8.14 37.99
C SER A 560 15.86 7.49 39.12
N GLY A 561 14.85 6.71 38.79
CA GLY A 561 14.05 5.92 39.74
C GLY A 561 14.55 4.51 39.96
N GLY A 562 15.87 4.23 39.93
CA GLY A 562 16.41 2.89 40.16
C GLY A 562 17.83 2.66 39.67
N ASP A 563 18.47 1.58 40.09
CA ASP A 563 19.90 1.27 40.04
C ASP A 563 20.54 1.07 38.65
N ASN A 564 19.94 1.48 37.55
CA ASN A 564 20.37 1.11 36.19
C ASN A 564 20.71 2.27 35.25
N ILE A 565 21.15 3.42 35.77
CA ILE A 565 21.68 4.46 34.89
C ILE A 565 23.16 4.20 34.62
N LYS A 566 23.49 3.72 33.43
CA LYS A 566 24.82 3.91 32.86
C LYS A 566 24.88 5.32 32.26
N THR A 567 24.98 6.33 33.09
CA THR A 567 25.27 7.70 32.67
C THR A 567 26.78 7.94 32.74
N PRO A 568 27.46 8.07 31.61
CA PRO A 568 28.69 8.84 31.59
C PRO A 568 28.31 10.31 31.39
N GLN A 569 28.62 11.09 32.42
CA GLN A 569 28.65 12.57 32.45
C GLN A 569 27.54 13.29 31.66
N ILE A 570 26.48 13.65 32.38
CA ILE A 570 25.58 14.72 31.97
C ILE A 570 26.24 16.00 32.52
N GLU A 571 26.73 16.85 31.63
CA GLU A 571 27.17 18.19 32.02
C GLU A 571 25.92 19.10 32.05
N ASP A 572 25.63 19.68 33.20
CA ASP A 572 24.70 20.80 33.33
C ASP A 572 25.28 22.01 32.62
N VAL A 573 24.64 22.43 31.53
CA VAL A 573 25.12 23.54 30.71
C VAL A 573 24.34 24.81 31.05
N ASN A 574 25.08 25.90 31.24
CA ASN A 574 24.55 27.22 31.46
C ASN A 574 23.74 27.69 30.22
N LEU A 575 22.53 28.18 30.45
CA LEU A 575 21.59 28.69 29.42
C LEU A 575 22.19 29.69 28.41
N SER A 576 23.28 30.38 28.77
CA SER A 576 24.00 31.28 27.86
C SER A 576 24.64 30.56 26.66
N ALA A 577 25.06 29.30 26.81
CA ALA A 577 25.64 28.51 25.72
C ALA A 577 24.61 28.11 24.68
N PHE A 578 23.35 27.92 25.06
CA PHE A 578 22.24 27.62 24.14
C PHE A 578 21.92 28.79 23.19
N ASN A 579 22.08 30.03 23.64
CA ASN A 579 21.90 31.20 22.81
C ASN A 579 22.94 31.35 21.70
N GLU A 580 24.16 30.84 21.91
CA GLU A 580 25.20 30.86 20.88
C GLU A 580 25.01 29.79 19.82
N ILE A 581 24.48 28.62 20.18
CA ILE A 581 24.14 27.55 19.23
C ILE A 581 22.93 27.94 18.35
N ASN A 582 21.94 28.65 18.91
CA ASN A 582 20.84 29.23 18.12
C ASN A 582 21.31 30.34 17.15
N ARG A 583 22.46 31.01 17.41
CA ARG A 583 23.06 31.98 16.48
C ARG A 583 23.86 31.31 15.35
N ALA A 584 24.28 30.07 15.51
CA ALA A 584 25.05 29.32 14.51
C ALA A 584 24.18 28.72 13.39
N GLY A 585 22.90 29.10 13.27
CA GLY A 585 22.11 28.99 12.04
C GLY A 585 21.77 27.57 11.60
N ILE A 586 21.15 26.77 12.46
CA ILE A 586 20.30 25.71 11.94
C ILE A 586 18.93 26.34 11.66
N ILE A 587 18.84 27.03 10.54
CA ILE A 587 17.58 27.49 9.96
C ILE A 587 17.08 26.29 9.15
N PHE A 588 16.09 25.58 9.70
CA PHE A 588 15.23 24.74 8.88
C PHE A 588 14.18 25.68 8.24
N ASN A 589 14.35 25.97 6.96
CA ASN A 589 13.32 26.62 6.14
C ASN A 589 12.19 25.64 5.85
#